data_e5f345c3bc154e9410e4f276989f0324
#
_entry.id   e5f345c3bc154e9410e4f276989f0324
#
_cell.length_a   1.000
_cell.length_b   1.000
_cell.length_c   1.000
_cell.angle_alpha   90.00
_cell.angle_beta   90.00
_cell.angle_gamma   90.00
#
_symmetry.space_group_name_H-M   'P 1'
#
loop_
_entity.id
_entity.type
_entity.pdbx_description
1 polymer ?
#
loop_
_entity_poly.entity_id
_entity_poly.type
_entity_poly.pdbx_seq_one_letter_code
_entity_poly.pdbx_strand_id
1 'polypeptide(L)'
;MCFSKNKAISFRAFYNASISGLLFHGFYLGGVFYALSNGISASLIALIVSLQPILTSILARFYLNEKLTRNQWLGISLGFLGALIIILSDIKEGLTLLAFTSGLIGLISSSLGIIWQKKIVDELPLSANNFIQAFSASIFYILITLCFENYYINFTDSFFMAMSWQIFAVSLGAFLILMWLLKNNKANETSTLFFLIPPVSALMAYFILDEQFSYLDF
;
A
#
# COMPACT_ATOMS: atom_id res chain seq x y z
N MET A 1 22.55 -7.43 20.70
CA MET A 1 21.40 -6.49 20.80
C MET A 1 21.97 -5.15 21.26
N CYS A 2 22.44 -4.28 20.35
CA CYS A 2 23.03 -2.99 20.71
C CYS A 2 21.92 -1.96 20.79
N PHE A 3 21.61 -1.50 21.99
CA PHE A 3 20.87 -0.28 22.21
C PHE A 3 21.70 0.89 21.67
N SER A 4 21.36 1.33 20.45
CA SER A 4 21.93 2.55 19.87
C SER A 4 21.58 3.73 20.79
N LYS A 5 22.61 4.53 21.14
CA LYS A 5 22.52 5.76 21.93
C LYS A 5 21.26 6.55 21.55
N ASN A 6 20.48 6.98 22.54
CA ASN A 6 19.36 7.92 22.44
C ASN A 6 19.79 9.20 21.69
N LYS A 7 19.76 9.19 20.37
CA LYS A 7 19.72 10.44 19.61
C LYS A 7 18.29 10.94 19.69
N ALA A 8 18.10 12.11 20.28
CA ALA A 8 16.81 12.80 20.23
C ALA A 8 16.32 12.82 18.77
N ILE A 9 15.06 12.43 18.57
CA ILE A 9 14.43 12.44 17.24
C ILE A 9 14.40 13.89 16.77
N SER A 10 15.07 14.19 15.65
CA SER A 10 15.03 15.55 15.09
C SER A 10 13.64 15.87 14.57
N PHE A 11 13.22 17.12 14.66
CA PHE A 11 11.93 17.58 14.11
C PHE A 11 11.79 17.22 12.62
N ARG A 12 12.87 17.33 11.86
CA ARG A 12 12.91 16.96 10.45
C ARG A 12 12.60 15.47 10.23
N ALA A 13 13.23 14.59 11.01
CA ALA A 13 13.01 13.13 10.92
C ALA A 13 11.57 12.77 11.31
N PHE A 14 11.01 13.40 12.35
CA PHE A 14 9.61 13.25 12.73
C PHE A 14 8.67 13.69 11.59
N TYR A 15 8.87 14.88 11.03
CA TYR A 15 8.07 15.41 9.92
C TYR A 15 8.13 14.51 8.69
N ASN A 16 9.32 14.04 8.31
CA ASN A 16 9.52 13.14 7.18
C ASN A 16 8.81 11.78 7.39
N ALA A 17 8.92 11.22 8.58
CA ALA A 17 8.22 9.98 8.92
C ALA A 17 6.69 10.18 8.93
N SER A 18 6.20 11.33 9.39
CA SER A 18 4.78 11.66 9.34
C SER A 18 4.24 11.74 7.92
N ILE A 19 4.97 12.36 6.99
CA ILE A 19 4.60 12.37 5.56
C ILE A 19 4.52 10.95 5.02
N SER A 20 5.51 10.10 5.31
CA SER A 20 5.48 8.70 4.90
C SER A 20 4.25 7.96 5.44
N GLY A 21 3.91 8.20 6.71
CA GLY A 21 2.72 7.63 7.34
C GLY A 21 1.42 8.08 6.68
N LEU A 22 1.30 9.35 6.36
CA LEU A 22 0.14 9.87 5.63
C LEU A 22 0.02 9.26 4.23
N LEU A 23 1.14 9.08 3.52
CA LEU A 23 1.14 8.47 2.20
C LEU A 23 0.74 6.99 2.24
N PHE A 24 1.36 6.18 3.12
CA PHE A 24 1.11 4.75 3.19
C PHE A 24 -0.16 4.38 3.94
N HIS A 25 -0.36 4.93 5.12
CA HIS A 25 -1.46 4.53 5.99
C HIS A 25 -2.67 5.47 5.84
N GLY A 26 -2.45 6.75 5.57
CA GLY A 26 -3.53 7.72 5.35
C GLY A 26 -4.16 7.55 3.95
N PHE A 27 -3.51 8.09 2.95
CA PHE A 27 -4.09 8.18 1.60
C PHE A 27 -4.13 6.85 0.84
N TYR A 28 -3.11 5.99 0.98
CA TYR A 28 -3.15 4.69 0.30
C TYR A 28 -4.25 3.79 0.88
N LEU A 29 -4.20 3.48 2.17
CA LEU A 29 -5.24 2.62 2.77
C LEU A 29 -6.62 3.29 2.72
N GLY A 30 -6.69 4.59 3.02
CA GLY A 30 -7.94 5.34 2.92
C GLY A 30 -8.54 5.33 1.52
N GLY A 31 -7.72 5.53 0.49
CA GLY A 31 -8.16 5.46 -0.90
C GLY A 31 -8.67 4.08 -1.30
N VAL A 32 -7.97 3.01 -0.87
CA VAL A 32 -8.38 1.63 -1.12
C VAL A 32 -9.69 1.29 -0.40
N PHE A 33 -9.79 1.55 0.90
CA PHE A 33 -11.02 1.25 1.66
C PHE A 33 -12.21 2.10 1.22
N TYR A 34 -11.98 3.36 0.89
CA TYR A 34 -13.03 4.23 0.37
C TYR A 34 -13.49 3.78 -1.03
N ALA A 35 -12.60 3.31 -1.88
CA ALA A 35 -12.98 2.70 -3.15
C ALA A 35 -13.86 1.47 -2.95
N LEU A 36 -13.46 0.54 -2.05
CA LEU A 36 -14.24 -0.64 -1.70
C LEU A 36 -15.63 -0.30 -1.16
N SER A 37 -15.73 0.69 -0.27
CA SER A 37 -17.02 1.14 0.28
C SER A 37 -17.94 1.77 -0.77
N ASN A 38 -17.41 2.25 -1.89
CA ASN A 38 -18.15 2.79 -3.04
C ASN A 38 -18.37 1.78 -4.18
N GLY A 39 -18.22 0.48 -3.88
CA GLY A 39 -18.69 -0.61 -4.75
C GLY A 39 -17.67 -1.13 -5.76
N ILE A 40 -16.38 -0.73 -5.68
CA ILE A 40 -15.34 -1.41 -6.48
C ILE A 40 -15.11 -2.82 -5.93
N SER A 41 -14.90 -3.79 -6.80
CA SER A 41 -14.58 -5.15 -6.37
C SER A 41 -13.18 -5.23 -5.75
N ALA A 42 -12.98 -6.19 -4.82
CA ALA A 42 -11.67 -6.41 -4.21
C ALA A 42 -10.62 -6.82 -5.26
N SER A 43 -11.02 -7.57 -6.27
CA SER A 43 -10.16 -7.96 -7.39
C SER A 43 -9.70 -6.75 -8.20
N LEU A 44 -10.63 -5.84 -8.55
CA LEU A 44 -10.30 -4.65 -9.34
C LEU A 44 -9.40 -3.68 -8.58
N ILE A 45 -9.64 -3.44 -7.29
CA ILE A 45 -8.76 -2.58 -6.49
C ILE A 45 -7.37 -3.20 -6.30
N ALA A 46 -7.28 -4.53 -6.08
CA ALA A 46 -6.00 -5.22 -6.01
C ALA A 46 -5.21 -5.09 -7.33
N LEU A 47 -5.92 -5.15 -8.46
CA LEU A 47 -5.34 -4.96 -9.78
C LEU A 47 -4.83 -3.53 -9.99
N ILE A 48 -5.62 -2.51 -9.63
CA ILE A 48 -5.17 -1.10 -9.68
C ILE A 48 -3.90 -0.94 -8.84
N VAL A 49 -3.87 -1.46 -7.62
CA VAL A 49 -2.70 -1.38 -6.73
C VAL A 49 -1.51 -2.17 -7.29
N SER A 50 -1.74 -3.27 -8.02
CA SER A 50 -0.66 -4.04 -8.65
C SER A 50 0.11 -3.27 -9.74
N LEU A 51 -0.40 -2.12 -10.20
CA LEU A 51 0.33 -1.18 -11.04
C LEU A 51 1.41 -0.38 -10.29
N GLN A 52 1.45 -0.48 -8.96
CA GLN A 52 2.41 0.24 -8.12
C GLN A 52 3.87 0.05 -8.53
N PRO A 53 4.37 -1.15 -8.89
CA PRO A 53 5.76 -1.31 -9.32
C PRO A 53 6.09 -0.47 -10.56
N ILE A 54 5.13 -0.31 -11.46
CA ILE A 54 5.29 0.50 -12.68
C ILE A 54 5.51 1.96 -12.29
N LEU A 55 4.57 2.51 -11.54
CA LEU A 55 4.61 3.90 -11.13
C LEU A 55 5.82 4.19 -10.23
N THR A 56 6.12 3.28 -9.29
CA THR A 56 7.30 3.39 -8.42
C THR A 56 8.60 3.36 -9.23
N SER A 57 8.70 2.50 -10.23
CA SER A 57 9.90 2.41 -11.08
C SER A 57 10.14 3.69 -11.88
N ILE A 58 9.07 4.27 -12.43
CA ILE A 58 9.12 5.57 -13.11
C ILE A 58 9.57 6.67 -12.14
N LEU A 59 8.93 6.75 -10.96
CA LEU A 59 9.26 7.73 -9.94
C LEU A 59 10.69 7.55 -9.40
N ALA A 60 11.15 6.30 -9.19
CA ALA A 60 12.50 5.99 -8.73
C ALA A 60 13.57 6.47 -9.71
N ARG A 61 13.29 6.39 -11.02
CA ARG A 61 14.20 6.95 -12.04
C ARG A 61 14.35 8.45 -11.88
N PHE A 62 13.26 9.20 -11.66
CA PHE A 62 13.31 10.66 -11.57
C PHE A 62 13.77 11.18 -10.21
N TYR A 63 13.33 10.55 -9.12
CA TYR A 63 13.58 11.05 -7.76
C TYR A 63 14.78 10.43 -7.05
N LEU A 64 15.15 9.20 -7.43
CA LEU A 64 16.24 8.43 -6.81
C LEU A 64 17.40 8.17 -7.79
N ASN A 65 17.29 8.60 -9.06
CA ASN A 65 18.24 8.32 -10.14
C ASN A 65 18.51 6.81 -10.34
N GLU A 66 17.54 5.94 -9.99
CA GLU A 66 17.63 4.51 -10.24
C GLU A 66 17.51 4.20 -11.73
N LYS A 67 18.42 3.37 -12.26
CA LYS A 67 18.35 2.94 -13.66
C LYS A 67 17.58 1.65 -13.78
N LEU A 68 16.58 1.66 -14.65
CA LEU A 68 15.82 0.46 -15.02
C LEU A 68 16.56 -0.28 -16.14
N THR A 69 16.66 -1.60 -15.99
CA THR A 69 17.18 -2.47 -17.05
C THR A 69 16.10 -2.70 -18.13
N ARG A 70 16.52 -3.13 -19.33
CA ARG A 70 15.57 -3.46 -20.42
C ARG A 70 14.57 -4.55 -19.99
N ASN A 71 15.04 -5.56 -19.25
CA ASN A 71 14.18 -6.64 -18.77
C ASN A 71 13.13 -6.15 -17.76
N GLN A 72 13.49 -5.19 -16.89
CA GLN A 72 12.54 -4.54 -15.98
C GLN A 72 11.47 -3.76 -16.76
N TRP A 73 11.85 -3.03 -17.83
CA TRP A 73 10.89 -2.35 -18.69
C TRP A 73 9.93 -3.32 -19.39
N LEU A 74 10.45 -4.45 -19.90
CA LEU A 74 9.60 -5.50 -20.50
C LEU A 74 8.61 -6.08 -19.47
N GLY A 75 9.08 -6.42 -18.26
CA GLY A 75 8.21 -6.92 -17.20
C GLY A 75 7.14 -5.92 -16.78
N ILE A 76 7.51 -4.65 -16.64
CA ILE A 76 6.60 -3.53 -16.38
C ILE A 76 5.52 -3.42 -17.47
N SER A 77 5.92 -3.46 -18.74
CA SER A 77 4.98 -3.33 -19.86
C SER A 77 4.02 -4.52 -19.93
N LEU A 78 4.51 -5.73 -19.70
CA LEU A 78 3.66 -6.93 -19.67
C LEU A 78 2.68 -6.90 -18.50
N GLY A 79 3.13 -6.51 -17.31
CA GLY A 79 2.27 -6.35 -16.14
C GLY A 79 1.19 -5.27 -16.36
N PHE A 80 1.54 -4.16 -17.00
CA PHE A 80 0.58 -3.11 -17.36
C PHE A 80 -0.48 -3.60 -18.35
N LEU A 81 -0.06 -4.30 -19.40
CA LEU A 81 -0.98 -4.86 -20.40
C LEU A 81 -1.94 -5.88 -19.76
N GLY A 82 -1.43 -6.76 -18.91
CA GLY A 82 -2.28 -7.71 -18.17
C GLY A 82 -3.31 -7.01 -17.29
N ALA A 83 -2.88 -6.03 -16.50
CA ALA A 83 -3.77 -5.22 -15.67
C ALA A 83 -4.81 -4.44 -16.50
N LEU A 84 -4.42 -3.88 -17.65
CA LEU A 84 -5.32 -3.13 -18.51
C LEU A 84 -6.44 -4.00 -19.08
N ILE A 85 -6.11 -5.24 -19.51
CA ILE A 85 -7.10 -6.18 -20.04
C ILE A 85 -8.18 -6.49 -19.00
N ILE A 86 -7.80 -6.72 -17.75
CA ILE A 86 -8.74 -7.03 -16.68
C ILE A 86 -9.57 -5.81 -16.29
N ILE A 87 -8.96 -4.63 -16.16
CA ILE A 87 -9.69 -3.38 -15.87
C ILE A 87 -10.75 -3.09 -16.94
N LEU A 88 -10.42 -3.31 -18.22
CA LEU A 88 -11.37 -3.08 -19.31
C LEU A 88 -12.56 -4.05 -19.31
N SER A 89 -12.41 -5.26 -18.76
CA SER A 89 -13.52 -6.20 -18.61
C SER A 89 -14.47 -5.79 -17.48
N ASP A 90 -13.96 -5.28 -16.36
CA ASP A 90 -14.73 -4.90 -15.17
C ASP A 90 -15.46 -3.56 -15.29
N ILE A 91 -15.01 -2.65 -16.15
CA ILE A 91 -15.68 -1.34 -16.38
C ILE A 91 -17.14 -1.51 -16.83
N LYS A 92 -17.51 -2.65 -17.39
CA LYS A 92 -18.88 -2.94 -17.83
C LYS A 92 -19.89 -3.14 -16.69
N GLU A 93 -19.46 -3.30 -15.46
CA GLU A 93 -20.30 -3.65 -14.31
C GLU A 93 -20.71 -2.46 -13.42
N GLY A 94 -20.57 -1.21 -13.89
CA GLY A 94 -21.06 -0.03 -13.15
C GLY A 94 -20.08 0.60 -12.18
N LEU A 95 -18.78 0.54 -12.49
CA LEU A 95 -17.72 1.22 -11.75
C LEU A 95 -18.02 2.72 -11.60
N THR A 96 -18.15 3.19 -10.36
CA THR A 96 -18.32 4.62 -10.10
C THR A 96 -17.02 5.38 -10.29
N LEU A 97 -17.08 6.57 -10.90
CA LEU A 97 -15.91 7.43 -11.06
C LEU A 97 -15.23 7.73 -9.72
N LEU A 98 -16.02 7.85 -8.65
CA LEU A 98 -15.54 8.12 -7.30
C LEU A 98 -14.71 6.95 -6.75
N ALA A 99 -15.17 5.71 -6.90
CA ALA A 99 -14.44 4.52 -6.47
C ALA A 99 -13.12 4.37 -7.25
N PHE A 100 -13.16 4.55 -8.57
CA PHE A 100 -11.98 4.47 -9.42
C PHE A 100 -10.92 5.53 -9.07
N THR A 101 -11.34 6.79 -8.93
CA THR A 101 -10.41 7.89 -8.57
C THR A 101 -9.80 7.69 -7.19
N SER A 102 -10.56 7.15 -6.22
CA SER A 102 -10.04 6.83 -4.89
C SER A 102 -8.98 5.73 -4.94
N GLY A 103 -9.19 4.68 -5.74
CA GLY A 103 -8.20 3.65 -5.99
C GLY A 103 -6.91 4.20 -6.64
N LEU A 104 -7.04 5.12 -7.61
CA LEU A 104 -5.89 5.80 -8.22
C LEU A 104 -5.14 6.68 -7.21
N ILE A 105 -5.84 7.38 -6.32
CA ILE A 105 -5.20 8.13 -5.22
C ILE A 105 -4.41 7.17 -4.34
N GLY A 106 -4.95 6.00 -4.01
CA GLY A 106 -4.26 4.96 -3.28
C GLY A 106 -2.98 4.51 -3.99
N LEU A 107 -3.06 4.18 -5.29
CA LEU A 107 -1.91 3.79 -6.11
C LEU A 107 -0.81 4.86 -6.14
N ILE A 108 -1.17 6.11 -6.39
CA ILE A 108 -0.22 7.22 -6.45
C ILE A 108 0.44 7.42 -5.07
N SER A 109 -0.36 7.42 -4.01
CA SER A 109 0.12 7.64 -2.64
C SER A 109 1.05 6.52 -2.18
N SER A 110 0.75 5.26 -2.46
CA SER A 110 1.63 4.14 -2.13
C SER A 110 2.96 4.20 -2.89
N SER A 111 2.93 4.56 -4.17
CA SER A 111 4.14 4.70 -4.99
C SER A 111 5.02 5.86 -4.51
N LEU A 112 4.43 7.01 -4.21
CA LEU A 112 5.14 8.15 -3.60
C LEU A 112 5.66 7.79 -2.20
N GLY A 113 4.88 7.03 -1.43
CA GLY A 113 5.27 6.52 -0.12
C GLY A 113 6.55 5.68 -0.16
N ILE A 114 6.68 4.76 -1.12
CA ILE A 114 7.91 3.97 -1.32
C ILE A 114 9.11 4.88 -1.61
N ILE A 115 8.95 5.83 -2.53
CA ILE A 115 10.03 6.76 -2.90
C ILE A 115 10.44 7.61 -1.70
N TRP A 116 9.46 8.13 -0.95
CA TRP A 116 9.72 8.94 0.23
C TRP A 116 10.39 8.11 1.33
N GLN A 117 9.84 6.92 1.61
CA GLN A 117 10.39 5.98 2.60
C GLN A 117 11.84 5.60 2.27
N LYS A 118 12.15 5.36 0.99
CA LYS A 118 13.53 5.06 0.56
C LYS A 118 14.48 6.21 0.87
N LYS A 119 14.05 7.46 0.73
CA LYS A 119 14.86 8.64 1.05
C LYS A 119 15.17 8.79 2.54
N ILE A 120 14.23 8.39 3.40
CA ILE A 120 14.31 8.64 4.84
C ILE A 120 14.66 7.41 5.68
N VAL A 121 14.87 6.28 5.04
CA VAL A 121 14.98 4.97 5.73
C VAL A 121 16.12 4.91 6.76
N ASP A 122 17.16 5.72 6.60
CA ASP A 122 18.32 5.80 7.51
C ASP A 122 18.20 6.92 8.56
N GLU A 123 17.16 7.76 8.51
CA GLU A 123 16.99 8.88 9.46
C GLU A 123 16.61 8.40 10.86
N LEU A 124 15.86 7.27 10.95
CA LEU A 124 15.34 6.71 12.20
C LEU A 124 15.50 5.19 12.25
N PRO A 125 15.54 4.58 13.45
CA PRO A 125 15.34 3.15 13.62
C PRO A 125 13.98 2.73 13.03
N LEU A 126 13.91 1.55 12.40
CA LEU A 126 12.69 1.10 11.70
C LEU A 126 11.45 1.09 12.62
N SER A 127 11.60 0.66 13.87
CA SER A 127 10.50 0.66 14.85
C SER A 127 10.00 2.06 15.20
N ALA A 128 10.91 3.02 15.40
CA ALA A 128 10.55 4.41 15.69
C ALA A 128 9.89 5.07 14.47
N ASN A 129 10.42 4.80 13.28
CA ASN A 129 9.85 5.28 12.03
C ASN A 129 8.42 4.74 11.84
N ASN A 130 8.20 3.42 12.00
CA ASN A 130 6.88 2.82 11.91
C ASN A 130 5.89 3.39 12.94
N PHE A 131 6.35 3.59 14.19
CA PHE A 131 5.51 4.18 15.23
C PHE A 131 5.03 5.58 14.86
N ILE A 132 5.95 6.47 14.40
CA ILE A 132 5.60 7.84 14.00
C ILE A 132 4.62 7.82 12.81
N GLN A 133 4.83 6.93 11.84
CA GLN A 133 3.93 6.78 10.70
C GLN A 133 2.52 6.37 11.12
N ALA A 134 2.40 5.34 11.95
CA ALA A 134 1.12 4.88 12.47
C ALA A 134 0.43 5.96 13.32
N PHE A 135 1.17 6.64 14.18
CA PHE A 135 0.66 7.73 15.01
C PHE A 135 0.11 8.89 14.16
N SER A 136 0.86 9.31 13.15
CA SER A 136 0.43 10.41 12.26
C SER A 136 -0.81 10.04 11.44
N ALA A 137 -0.88 8.80 10.96
CA ALA A 137 -2.05 8.30 10.26
C ALA A 137 -3.27 8.15 11.19
N SER A 138 -3.06 7.78 12.46
CA SER A 138 -4.14 7.72 13.44
C SER A 138 -4.76 9.10 13.69
N ILE A 139 -3.93 10.14 13.83
CA ILE A 139 -4.42 11.53 13.95
C ILE A 139 -5.23 11.92 12.71
N PHE A 140 -4.72 11.60 11.52
CA PHE A 140 -5.41 11.89 10.27
C PHE A 140 -6.80 11.24 10.21
N TYR A 141 -6.90 9.95 10.56
CA TYR A 141 -8.20 9.26 10.57
C TYR A 141 -9.13 9.74 11.67
N ILE A 142 -8.61 10.07 12.87
CA ILE A 142 -9.43 10.69 13.93
C ILE A 142 -10.06 11.98 13.39
N LEU A 143 -9.30 12.84 12.73
CA LEU A 143 -9.84 14.09 12.19
C LEU A 143 -10.89 13.84 11.09
N ILE A 144 -10.66 12.88 10.19
CA ILE A 144 -11.65 12.51 9.15
C ILE A 144 -12.92 11.99 9.79
N THR A 145 -12.81 11.05 10.72
CA THR A 145 -13.96 10.45 11.39
C THR A 145 -14.76 11.52 12.15
N LEU A 146 -14.09 12.41 12.88
CA LEU A 146 -14.77 13.50 13.59
C LEU A 146 -15.52 14.48 12.67
N CYS A 147 -15.03 14.68 11.44
CA CYS A 147 -15.61 15.65 10.52
C CYS A 147 -16.68 15.07 9.59
N PHE A 148 -16.58 13.79 9.24
CA PHE A 148 -17.34 13.24 8.12
C PHE A 148 -18.11 11.95 8.41
N GLU A 149 -17.88 11.30 9.57
CA GLU A 149 -18.48 10.00 9.87
C GLU A 149 -19.39 10.04 11.12
N ASN A 150 -20.40 9.19 11.12
CA ASN A 150 -21.19 8.90 12.32
C ASN A 150 -20.50 7.75 13.08
N TYR A 151 -20.26 7.95 14.38
CA TYR A 151 -19.59 6.98 15.24
C TYR A 151 -20.46 5.75 15.48
N TYR A 152 -20.25 4.71 14.73
CA TYR A 152 -20.80 3.40 15.03
C TYR A 152 -19.75 2.33 14.83
N ILE A 153 -19.37 1.65 15.92
CA ILE A 153 -18.47 0.51 15.87
C ILE A 153 -19.23 -0.71 16.36
N ASN A 154 -19.33 -1.71 15.51
CA ASN A 154 -19.89 -3.00 15.89
C ASN A 154 -18.74 -3.92 16.35
N PHE A 155 -18.63 -4.12 17.67
CA PHE A 155 -17.59 -4.97 18.29
C PHE A 155 -17.98 -6.44 18.17
N THR A 156 -17.74 -7.02 16.99
CA THR A 156 -17.91 -8.45 16.70
C THR A 156 -16.59 -9.20 16.80
N ASP A 157 -16.63 -10.53 16.91
CA ASP A 157 -15.42 -11.37 16.86
C ASP A 157 -14.65 -11.16 15.54
N SER A 158 -15.38 -11.02 14.44
CA SER A 158 -14.79 -10.71 13.13
C SER A 158 -14.05 -9.36 13.12
N PHE A 159 -14.58 -8.34 13.81
CA PHE A 159 -13.90 -7.05 13.96
C PHE A 159 -12.57 -7.22 14.72
N PHE A 160 -12.57 -7.94 15.86
CA PHE A 160 -11.34 -8.15 16.63
C PHE A 160 -10.32 -8.98 15.86
N MET A 161 -10.76 -9.99 15.11
CA MET A 161 -9.89 -10.79 14.24
C MET A 161 -9.24 -9.94 13.14
N ALA A 162 -10.04 -9.13 12.42
CA ALA A 162 -9.55 -8.24 11.38
C ALA A 162 -8.58 -7.18 11.92
N MET A 163 -8.91 -6.56 13.07
CA MET A 163 -8.02 -5.59 13.73
C MET A 163 -6.71 -6.21 14.18
N SER A 164 -6.76 -7.41 14.77
CA SER A 164 -5.56 -8.14 15.19
C SER A 164 -4.66 -8.46 13.99
N TRP A 165 -5.26 -8.94 12.89
CA TRP A 165 -4.54 -9.17 11.64
C TRP A 165 -3.88 -7.91 11.11
N GLN A 166 -4.62 -6.80 11.05
CA GLN A 166 -4.12 -5.53 10.55
C GLN A 166 -2.96 -4.98 11.41
N ILE A 167 -3.04 -5.13 12.72
CA ILE A 167 -1.99 -4.63 13.64
C ILE A 167 -0.75 -5.52 13.57
N PHE A 168 -0.90 -6.84 13.80
CA PHE A 168 0.25 -7.73 13.99
C PHE A 168 0.85 -8.20 12.66
N ALA A 169 0.03 -8.65 11.72
CA ALA A 169 0.53 -9.18 10.45
C ALA A 169 0.91 -8.08 9.48
N VAL A 170 0.05 -7.07 9.31
CA VAL A 170 0.28 -6.02 8.30
C VAL A 170 1.17 -4.92 8.83
N SER A 171 0.79 -4.22 9.91
CA SER A 171 1.51 -3.02 10.37
C SER A 171 2.86 -3.36 11.02
N LEU A 172 2.91 -4.38 11.88
CA LEU A 172 4.16 -4.78 12.53
C LEU A 172 4.96 -5.80 11.72
N GLY A 173 4.31 -6.72 11.02
CA GLY A 173 4.97 -7.72 10.21
C GLY A 173 5.38 -7.19 8.84
N ALA A 174 4.44 -7.17 7.92
CA ALA A 174 4.72 -6.88 6.50
C ALA A 174 5.33 -5.49 6.28
N PHE A 175 4.86 -4.47 7.02
CA PHE A 175 5.35 -3.11 6.83
C PHE A 175 6.78 -2.92 7.34
N LEU A 176 7.17 -3.54 8.47
CA LEU A 176 8.57 -3.53 8.93
C LEU A 176 9.49 -4.28 7.95
N ILE A 177 9.02 -5.38 7.36
CA ILE A 177 9.74 -6.10 6.32
C ILE A 177 9.92 -5.21 5.08
N LEU A 178 8.87 -4.51 4.65
CA LEU A 178 8.95 -3.55 3.54
C LEU A 178 9.99 -2.46 3.81
N MET A 179 9.97 -1.86 5.00
CA MET A 179 10.96 -0.86 5.40
C MET A 179 12.39 -1.41 5.39
N TRP A 180 12.56 -2.64 5.88
CA TRP A 180 13.86 -3.31 5.87
C TRP A 180 14.34 -3.60 4.43
N LEU A 181 13.44 -4.05 3.55
CA LEU A 181 13.75 -4.25 2.13
C LEU A 181 14.15 -2.95 1.47
N LEU A 182 13.42 -1.86 1.68
CA LEU A 182 13.75 -0.53 1.15
C LEU A 182 15.07 0.00 1.69
N LYS A 183 15.46 -0.38 2.91
CA LYS A 183 16.77 -0.03 3.46
C LYS A 183 17.91 -0.71 2.72
N ASN A 184 17.75 -1.97 2.35
CA ASN A 184 18.82 -2.82 1.83
C ASN A 184 18.83 -2.92 0.29
N ASN A 185 17.70 -2.62 -0.37
CA ASN A 185 17.53 -2.76 -1.82
C ASN A 185 17.06 -1.45 -2.46
N LYS A 186 17.03 -1.42 -3.79
CA LYS A 186 16.46 -0.28 -4.54
C LYS A 186 14.94 -0.25 -4.42
N ALA A 187 14.36 0.93 -4.59
CA ALA A 187 12.91 1.11 -4.50
C ALA A 187 12.17 0.33 -5.60
N ASN A 188 12.69 0.34 -6.83
CA ASN A 188 12.11 -0.42 -7.93
C ASN A 188 12.19 -1.93 -7.72
N GLU A 189 13.28 -2.45 -7.17
CA GLU A 189 13.43 -3.88 -6.86
C GLU A 189 12.46 -4.31 -5.75
N THR A 190 12.33 -3.51 -4.70
CA THR A 190 11.40 -3.78 -3.61
C THR A 190 9.95 -3.72 -4.09
N SER A 191 9.60 -2.75 -4.94
CA SER A 191 8.23 -2.62 -5.44
C SER A 191 7.81 -3.76 -6.36
N THR A 192 8.73 -4.44 -7.06
CA THR A 192 8.38 -5.58 -7.91
C THR A 192 7.75 -6.75 -7.15
N LEU A 193 7.97 -6.85 -5.83
CA LEU A 193 7.32 -7.84 -4.98
C LEU A 193 5.79 -7.67 -4.95
N PHE A 194 5.28 -6.46 -5.20
CA PHE A 194 3.83 -6.22 -5.24
C PHE A 194 3.14 -6.88 -6.44
N PHE A 195 3.87 -7.32 -7.47
CA PHE A 195 3.31 -8.16 -8.52
C PHE A 195 2.89 -9.55 -8.03
N LEU A 196 3.34 -9.97 -6.85
CA LEU A 196 2.88 -11.20 -6.22
C LEU A 196 1.51 -11.04 -5.51
N ILE A 197 1.02 -9.80 -5.32
CA ILE A 197 -0.24 -9.55 -4.63
C ILE A 197 -1.41 -10.27 -5.32
N PRO A 198 -1.67 -10.12 -6.65
CA PRO A 198 -2.81 -10.78 -7.28
C PRO A 198 -2.78 -12.30 -7.14
N PRO A 199 -1.70 -13.03 -7.49
CA PRO A 199 -1.70 -14.48 -7.36
C PRO A 199 -1.78 -14.97 -5.92
N VAL A 200 -1.16 -14.26 -4.96
CA VAL A 200 -1.24 -14.61 -3.54
C VAL A 200 -2.64 -14.34 -3.00
N SER A 201 -3.26 -13.20 -3.36
CA SER A 201 -4.63 -12.88 -2.96
C SER A 201 -5.62 -13.90 -3.50
N ALA A 202 -5.48 -14.32 -4.75
CA ALA A 202 -6.31 -15.35 -5.35
C ALA A 202 -6.19 -16.68 -4.60
N LEU A 203 -4.95 -17.13 -4.33
CA LEU A 203 -4.73 -18.35 -3.54
C LEU A 203 -5.36 -18.26 -2.13
N MET A 204 -5.22 -17.12 -1.47
CA MET A 204 -5.82 -16.91 -0.15
C MET A 204 -7.35 -16.90 -0.21
N ALA A 205 -7.94 -16.27 -1.22
CA ALA A 205 -9.39 -16.28 -1.43
C ALA A 205 -9.93 -17.71 -1.63
N TYR A 206 -9.23 -18.51 -2.42
CA TYR A 206 -9.58 -19.92 -2.63
C TYR A 206 -9.55 -20.73 -1.32
N PHE A 207 -8.46 -20.63 -0.53
CA PHE A 207 -8.29 -21.45 0.68
C PHE A 207 -9.04 -20.94 1.90
N ILE A 208 -9.29 -19.63 2.01
CA ILE A 208 -9.86 -19.02 3.23
C ILE A 208 -11.34 -18.68 3.04
N LEU A 209 -11.75 -18.27 1.82
CA LEU A 209 -13.10 -17.81 1.53
C LEU A 209 -13.91 -18.83 0.73
N ASP A 210 -13.34 -20.01 0.40
CA ASP A 210 -13.96 -21.03 -0.45
C ASP A 210 -14.45 -20.47 -1.80
N GLU A 211 -13.81 -19.41 -2.30
CA GLU A 211 -14.14 -18.83 -3.60
C GLU A 211 -13.70 -19.78 -4.72
N GLN A 212 -14.64 -20.17 -5.59
CA GLN A 212 -14.32 -20.96 -6.77
C GLN A 212 -13.83 -20.05 -7.88
N PHE A 213 -12.64 -20.31 -8.41
CA PHE A 213 -12.16 -19.61 -9.59
C PHE A 213 -13.05 -19.89 -10.79
N SER A 214 -13.60 -18.84 -11.39
CA SER A 214 -14.15 -18.92 -12.73
C SER A 214 -12.99 -18.99 -13.75
N TYR A 215 -13.18 -19.69 -14.87
CA TYR A 215 -12.21 -19.78 -15.95
C TYR A 215 -11.86 -18.42 -16.60
N LEU A 216 -12.50 -17.33 -16.15
CA LEU A 216 -12.28 -15.96 -16.60
C LEU A 216 -11.38 -15.14 -15.65
N ASP A 217 -10.96 -15.74 -14.52
CA ASP A 217 -10.15 -15.05 -13.50
C ASP A 217 -8.62 -15.29 -13.69
N PHE A 218 -8.23 -15.94 -14.81
CA PHE A 218 -6.84 -16.17 -15.20
C PHE A 218 -6.47 -15.51 -16.51
#